data_222ca52df782b9a935a119624c257083
#
_entry.id   222ca52df782b9a935a119624c257083
#
_cell.length_a   1.000
_cell.length_b   1.000
_cell.length_c   1.000
_cell.angle_alpha   90.00
_cell.angle_beta   90.00
_cell.angle_gamma   90.00
#
_symmetry.space_group_name_H-M   'P 1'
#
loop_
_entity.id
_entity.type
_entity.pdbx_description
1 polymer ?
#
loop_
_entity_poly.entity_id
_entity_poly.type
_entity_poly.pdbx_seq_one_letter_code
_entity_poly.pdbx_strand_id
1 'polypeptide(L)'
;MVRDPDLIKQITVKQFDHFVNHRVLASPEADPFFSKNLISSRDERWRDLRATLSPSFTSSKMRFMYTLIDECAQQFIDHFRKEEGEIIELEMKDTLTRYTNDVIATTAFGLQCNSLKDRNNDFYLMGKDGSNFGGLRSFKFFMYGSSPTLFKVCLRNVIRLVQN
;
A
#
# COMPACT_ATOMS: atom_id res chain seq x y z
N MET A 1 -6.24 -0.19 24.85
CA MET A 1 -6.74 0.75 23.83
C MET A 1 -7.05 2.07 24.51
N VAL A 2 -6.44 3.18 24.09
CA VAL A 2 -6.67 4.52 24.66
C VAL A 2 -7.90 5.12 23.97
N ARG A 3 -8.86 5.65 24.76
CA ARG A 3 -10.12 6.24 24.25
C ARG A 3 -10.30 7.70 24.70
N ASP A 4 -9.55 8.14 25.70
CA ASP A 4 -9.62 9.51 26.21
C ASP A 4 -8.96 10.47 25.21
N PRO A 5 -9.71 11.47 24.68
CA PRO A 5 -9.18 12.43 23.69
C PRO A 5 -8.01 13.26 24.22
N ASP A 6 -8.03 13.64 25.49
CA ASP A 6 -6.96 14.45 26.09
C ASP A 6 -5.67 13.64 26.21
N LEU A 7 -5.78 12.37 26.60
CA LEU A 7 -4.63 11.47 26.64
C LEU A 7 -4.10 11.17 25.22
N ILE A 8 -4.99 10.98 24.24
CA ILE A 8 -4.59 10.83 22.83
C ILE A 8 -3.80 12.06 22.38
N LYS A 9 -4.31 13.27 22.61
CA LYS A 9 -3.64 14.53 22.27
C LYS A 9 -2.30 14.68 23.00
N GLN A 10 -2.23 14.25 24.27
CA GLN A 10 -0.99 14.29 25.04
C GLN A 10 0.07 13.38 24.40
N ILE A 11 -0.28 12.15 24.06
CA ILE A 11 0.65 11.18 23.45
C ILE A 11 1.04 11.57 22.03
N THR A 12 0.05 11.93 21.18
CA THR A 12 0.29 12.12 19.74
C THR A 12 0.81 13.49 19.34
N VAL A 13 0.66 14.50 20.22
CA VAL A 13 1.07 15.89 19.94
C VAL A 13 2.09 16.38 20.94
N LYS A 14 1.74 16.42 22.24
CA LYS A 14 2.61 17.04 23.25
C LYS A 14 3.86 16.22 23.59
N GLN A 15 3.75 14.91 23.56
CA GLN A 15 4.84 13.97 23.88
C GLN A 15 5.23 13.14 22.66
N PHE A 16 5.01 13.65 21.45
CA PHE A 16 5.27 12.95 20.20
C PHE A 16 6.70 12.37 20.13
N ASP A 17 7.70 13.11 20.60
CA ASP A 17 9.10 12.67 20.55
C ASP A 17 9.39 11.38 21.33
N HIS A 18 8.54 11.04 22.31
CA HIS A 18 8.63 9.77 23.04
C HIS A 18 7.91 8.61 22.34
N PHE A 19 7.04 8.91 21.37
CA PHE A 19 6.17 7.94 20.70
C PHE A 19 6.29 7.96 19.18
N VAL A 20 7.45 8.33 18.64
CA VAL A 20 7.69 8.52 17.20
C VAL A 20 7.51 7.22 16.42
N ASN A 21 7.88 6.09 17.00
CA ASN A 21 8.00 4.82 16.28
C ASN A 21 6.76 3.96 16.38
N HIS A 22 6.32 3.45 15.23
CA HIS A 22 5.32 2.39 15.17
C HIS A 22 5.92 1.02 15.49
N ARG A 23 5.06 0.06 15.83
CA ARG A 23 5.45 -1.34 15.89
C ARG A 23 5.94 -1.79 14.50
N VAL A 24 7.07 -2.45 14.43
CA VAL A 24 7.58 -3.01 13.18
C VAL A 24 6.64 -4.12 12.70
N LEU A 25 6.06 -3.95 11.51
CA LEU A 25 5.14 -4.91 10.90
C LEU A 25 5.87 -5.97 10.08
N ALA A 26 7.05 -5.64 9.54
CA ALA A 26 7.87 -6.56 8.79
C ALA A 26 9.36 -6.29 9.03
N SER A 27 10.12 -7.34 9.22
CA SER A 27 11.58 -7.23 9.21
C SER A 27 12.14 -7.35 7.79
N PRO A 28 13.37 -6.88 7.53
CA PRO A 28 14.02 -7.07 6.23
C PRO A 28 14.09 -8.55 5.79
N GLU A 29 14.18 -9.47 6.75
CA GLU A 29 14.23 -10.91 6.48
C GLU A 29 12.86 -11.48 6.09
N ALA A 30 11.76 -10.88 6.62
CA ALA A 30 10.40 -11.30 6.32
C ALA A 30 9.93 -10.76 4.96
N ASP A 31 10.13 -9.47 4.73
CA ASP A 31 9.82 -8.79 3.47
C ASP A 31 10.74 -7.57 3.28
N PRO A 32 11.79 -7.70 2.45
CA PRO A 32 12.75 -6.62 2.22
C PRO A 32 12.13 -5.37 1.58
N PHE A 33 11.06 -5.54 0.80
CA PHE A 33 10.37 -4.44 0.15
C PHE A 33 9.50 -3.66 1.15
N PHE A 34 8.66 -4.38 1.91
CA PHE A 34 7.75 -3.76 2.87
C PHE A 34 8.48 -3.13 4.06
N SER A 35 9.62 -3.68 4.47
CA SER A 35 10.43 -3.14 5.57
C SER A 35 11.06 -1.77 5.30
N LYS A 36 11.16 -1.38 4.01
CA LYS A 36 11.78 -0.11 3.59
C LYS A 36 10.77 1.02 3.41
N ASN A 37 9.46 0.76 3.51
CA ASN A 37 8.45 1.79 3.34
C ASN A 37 8.38 2.75 4.54
N LEU A 38 7.64 3.86 4.40
CA LEU A 38 7.48 4.88 5.42
C LEU A 38 6.91 4.34 6.74
N ILE A 39 5.93 3.43 6.67
CA ILE A 39 5.25 2.86 7.86
C ILE A 39 6.22 2.00 8.68
N SER A 40 7.12 1.27 8.02
CA SER A 40 8.09 0.38 8.67
C SER A 40 9.37 1.10 9.09
N SER A 41 9.61 2.30 8.58
CA SER A 41 10.80 3.10 8.93
C SER A 41 10.69 3.67 10.33
N ARG A 42 11.83 3.88 10.99
CA ARG A 42 11.92 4.35 12.38
C ARG A 42 12.93 5.48 12.50
N ASP A 43 12.82 6.21 13.60
CA ASP A 43 13.76 7.23 14.04
C ASP A 43 14.10 8.24 12.93
N GLU A 44 15.37 8.57 12.73
CA GLU A 44 15.84 9.53 11.73
C GLU A 44 15.43 9.16 10.30
N ARG A 45 15.52 7.86 9.96
CA ARG A 45 15.10 7.42 8.62
C ARG A 45 13.62 7.72 8.33
N TRP A 46 12.75 7.54 9.32
CA TRP A 46 11.34 7.91 9.19
C TRP A 46 11.18 9.42 9.00
N ARG A 47 11.92 10.25 9.78
CA ARG A 47 11.89 11.70 9.67
C ARG A 47 12.32 12.18 8.28
N ASP A 48 13.41 11.64 7.76
CA ASP A 48 13.92 11.97 6.42
C ASP A 48 12.93 11.61 5.32
N LEU A 49 12.40 10.38 5.34
CA LEU A 49 11.40 9.94 4.39
C LEU A 49 10.11 10.77 4.48
N ARG A 50 9.66 11.09 5.70
CA ARG A 50 8.47 11.90 5.92
C ARG A 50 8.66 13.33 5.41
N ALA A 51 9.82 13.93 5.67
CA ALA A 51 10.17 15.27 5.18
C ALA A 51 10.23 15.29 3.64
N THR A 52 10.80 14.27 3.03
CA THR A 52 10.90 14.13 1.56
C THR A 52 9.53 13.97 0.90
N LEU A 53 8.62 13.20 1.52
CA LEU A 53 7.30 12.91 0.93
C LEU A 53 6.25 14.00 1.18
N SER A 54 6.35 14.74 2.28
CA SER A 54 5.34 15.73 2.67
C SER A 54 5.07 16.80 1.62
N PRO A 55 6.07 17.35 0.89
CA PRO A 55 5.84 18.33 -0.17
C PRO A 55 4.99 17.82 -1.35
N SER A 56 4.90 16.50 -1.54
CA SER A 56 4.07 15.90 -2.58
C SER A 56 2.56 15.97 -2.28
N PHE A 57 2.19 16.27 -1.03
CA PHE A 57 0.80 16.35 -0.56
C PHE A 57 0.34 17.78 -0.24
N THR A 58 0.97 18.78 -0.85
CA THR A 58 0.51 20.18 -0.73
C THR A 58 -0.82 20.39 -1.45
N SER A 59 -1.59 21.42 -1.04
CA SER A 59 -2.89 21.73 -1.63
C SER A 59 -2.84 21.90 -3.16
N SER A 60 -1.76 22.52 -3.68
CA SER A 60 -1.56 22.69 -5.12
C SER A 60 -1.38 21.34 -5.83
N LYS A 61 -0.54 20.46 -5.27
CA LYS A 61 -0.33 19.11 -5.82
C LYS A 61 -1.59 18.27 -5.76
N MET A 62 -2.33 18.34 -4.66
CA MET A 62 -3.61 17.63 -4.52
C MET A 62 -4.66 18.09 -5.53
N ARG A 63 -4.74 19.38 -5.84
CA ARG A 63 -5.62 19.90 -6.91
C ARG A 63 -5.23 19.35 -8.27
N PHE A 64 -3.94 19.31 -8.57
CA PHE A 64 -3.46 18.71 -9.81
C PHE A 64 -3.79 17.22 -9.90
N MET A 65 -3.55 16.46 -8.81
CA MET A 65 -3.91 15.04 -8.74
C MET A 65 -5.41 14.82 -8.94
N TYR A 66 -6.26 15.72 -8.41
CA TYR A 66 -7.71 15.65 -8.61
C TYR A 66 -8.10 15.69 -10.10
N THR A 67 -7.45 16.55 -10.89
CA THR A 67 -7.70 16.60 -12.35
C THR A 67 -7.36 15.26 -13.01
N LEU A 68 -6.24 14.65 -12.63
CA LEU A 68 -5.85 13.34 -13.15
C LEU A 68 -6.81 12.22 -12.71
N ILE A 69 -7.32 12.29 -11.49
CA ILE A 69 -8.34 11.35 -10.99
C ILE A 69 -9.64 11.48 -11.78
N ASP A 70 -10.05 12.72 -12.08
CA ASP A 70 -11.24 12.98 -12.89
C ASP A 70 -11.10 12.43 -14.31
N GLU A 71 -9.93 12.59 -14.94
CA GLU A 71 -9.63 11.99 -16.24
C GLU A 71 -9.76 10.46 -16.21
N CYS A 72 -9.24 9.80 -15.17
CA CYS A 72 -9.39 8.37 -14.97
C CYS A 72 -10.87 7.97 -14.79
N ALA A 73 -11.63 8.79 -14.05
CA ALA A 73 -13.06 8.56 -13.84
C ALA A 73 -13.86 8.68 -15.14
N GLN A 74 -13.54 9.64 -16.02
CA GLN A 74 -14.16 9.76 -17.33
C GLN A 74 -13.86 8.52 -18.20
N GLN A 75 -12.61 8.07 -18.23
CA GLN A 75 -12.24 6.85 -18.95
C GLN A 75 -12.97 5.61 -18.44
N PHE A 76 -13.17 5.52 -17.11
CA PHE A 76 -13.94 4.46 -16.47
C PHE A 76 -15.41 4.47 -16.93
N ILE A 77 -16.06 5.64 -16.89
CA ILE A 77 -17.45 5.80 -17.34
C ILE A 77 -17.58 5.50 -18.84
N ASP A 78 -16.65 5.99 -19.66
CA ASP A 78 -16.69 5.80 -21.12
C ASP A 78 -16.46 4.33 -21.51
N HIS A 79 -15.76 3.55 -20.69
CA HIS A 79 -15.62 2.11 -20.91
C HIS A 79 -16.98 1.43 -20.87
N PHE A 80 -17.79 1.69 -19.82
CA PHE A 80 -19.10 1.06 -19.64
C PHE A 80 -20.19 1.66 -20.54
N ARG A 81 -20.09 2.92 -20.94
CA ARG A 81 -21.02 3.51 -21.90
C ARG A 81 -20.96 2.90 -23.31
N LYS A 82 -19.83 2.26 -23.63
CA LYS A 82 -19.65 1.59 -24.93
C LYS A 82 -20.14 0.15 -24.94
N GLU A 83 -20.46 -0.40 -23.78
CA GLU A 83 -21.03 -1.73 -23.68
C GLU A 83 -22.53 -1.67 -24.04
N GLU A 84 -22.93 -2.48 -25.02
CA GLU A 84 -24.32 -2.58 -25.45
C GLU A 84 -25.08 -3.51 -24.50
N GLY A 85 -26.13 -3.01 -23.83
CA GLY A 85 -27.01 -3.79 -22.97
C GLY A 85 -27.67 -2.97 -21.87
N GLU A 86 -28.88 -3.35 -21.47
CA GLU A 86 -29.60 -2.71 -20.35
C GLU A 86 -29.00 -3.11 -18.99
N ILE A 87 -28.33 -4.27 -18.93
CA ILE A 87 -27.74 -4.82 -17.70
C ILE A 87 -26.33 -5.28 -18.00
N ILE A 88 -25.35 -4.78 -17.23
CA ILE A 88 -23.95 -5.18 -17.31
C ILE A 88 -23.61 -5.94 -16.03
N GLU A 89 -23.17 -7.19 -16.15
CA GLU A 89 -22.65 -7.96 -15.03
C GLU A 89 -21.17 -7.64 -14.81
N LEU A 90 -20.83 -7.14 -13.59
CA LEU A 90 -19.48 -6.73 -13.23
C LEU A 90 -19.00 -7.44 -11.97
N GLU A 91 -17.76 -7.92 -12.01
CA GLU A 91 -17.03 -8.25 -10.78
C GLU A 91 -16.49 -6.94 -10.19
N MET A 92 -17.20 -6.39 -9.22
CA MET A 92 -16.95 -5.06 -8.67
C MET A 92 -15.56 -4.91 -8.07
N LYS A 93 -15.04 -5.94 -7.42
CA LYS A 93 -13.72 -5.89 -6.79
C LYS A 93 -12.62 -5.76 -7.84
N ASP A 94 -12.62 -6.57 -8.90
CA ASP A 94 -11.63 -6.49 -9.99
C ASP A 94 -11.75 -5.14 -10.71
N THR A 95 -12.98 -4.73 -11.03
CA THR A 95 -13.27 -3.48 -11.73
C THR A 95 -12.76 -2.26 -10.97
N LEU A 96 -13.10 -2.13 -9.68
CA LEU A 96 -12.65 -1.02 -8.85
C LEU A 96 -11.15 -1.10 -8.53
N THR A 97 -10.58 -2.29 -8.41
CA THR A 97 -9.14 -2.45 -8.23
C THR A 97 -8.37 -1.95 -9.46
N ARG A 98 -8.87 -2.22 -10.67
CA ARG A 98 -8.28 -1.68 -11.91
C ARG A 98 -8.36 -0.16 -11.94
N TYR A 99 -9.52 0.41 -11.68
CA TYR A 99 -9.70 1.86 -11.62
C TYR A 99 -8.74 2.52 -10.62
N THR A 100 -8.68 2.03 -9.38
CA THR A 100 -7.79 2.60 -8.36
C THR A 100 -6.31 2.43 -8.69
N ASN A 101 -5.95 1.33 -9.35
CA ASN A 101 -4.59 1.11 -9.85
C ASN A 101 -4.22 2.12 -10.95
N ASP A 102 -5.12 2.39 -11.91
CA ASP A 102 -4.89 3.38 -12.97
C ASP A 102 -4.76 4.79 -12.39
N VAL A 103 -5.56 5.13 -11.38
CA VAL A 103 -5.41 6.38 -10.62
C VAL A 103 -4.03 6.50 -9.98
N ILE A 104 -3.53 5.45 -9.32
CA ILE A 104 -2.20 5.44 -8.71
C ILE A 104 -1.11 5.54 -9.79
N ALA A 105 -1.23 4.79 -10.89
CA ALA A 105 -0.31 4.85 -12.01
C ALA A 105 -0.15 6.28 -12.53
N THR A 106 -1.27 6.96 -12.74
CA THR A 106 -1.29 8.31 -13.30
C THR A 106 -0.83 9.37 -12.30
N THR A 107 -1.32 9.34 -11.07
CA THR A 107 -1.06 10.39 -10.08
C THR A 107 0.31 10.28 -9.40
N ALA A 108 0.78 9.07 -9.10
CA ALA A 108 2.01 8.85 -8.36
C ALA A 108 3.21 8.50 -9.25
N PHE A 109 2.98 7.83 -10.38
CA PHE A 109 4.05 7.37 -11.27
C PHE A 109 4.09 8.10 -12.61
N GLY A 110 3.06 8.92 -12.92
CA GLY A 110 2.98 9.62 -14.20
C GLY A 110 2.80 8.71 -15.41
N LEU A 111 2.26 7.50 -15.19
CA LEU A 111 2.02 6.50 -16.24
C LEU A 111 0.55 6.56 -16.68
N GLN A 112 0.32 6.65 -17.97
CA GLN A 112 -1.03 6.52 -18.52
C GLN A 112 -1.39 5.04 -18.66
N CYS A 113 -2.29 4.56 -17.81
CA CYS A 113 -2.80 3.20 -17.81
C CYS A 113 -4.31 3.19 -18.02
N ASN A 114 -4.82 2.16 -18.69
CA ASN A 114 -6.23 1.84 -18.77
C ASN A 114 -6.40 0.32 -18.63
N SER A 115 -6.39 -0.15 -17.40
CA SER A 115 -6.41 -1.58 -17.07
C SER A 115 -7.76 -2.25 -17.36
N LEU A 116 -8.83 -1.48 -17.58
CA LEU A 116 -10.12 -2.02 -18.04
C LEU A 116 -10.06 -2.40 -19.51
N LYS A 117 -9.41 -1.59 -20.34
CA LYS A 117 -9.22 -1.84 -21.77
C LYS A 117 -8.13 -2.87 -22.02
N ASP A 118 -6.99 -2.70 -21.36
CA ASP A 118 -5.85 -3.63 -21.42
C ASP A 118 -5.79 -4.47 -20.13
N ARG A 119 -6.46 -5.62 -20.16
CA ARG A 119 -6.56 -6.50 -19.00
C ARG A 119 -5.24 -7.13 -18.57
N ASN A 120 -4.24 -7.16 -19.47
CA ASN A 120 -2.90 -7.69 -19.22
C ASN A 120 -1.87 -6.59 -18.93
N ASN A 121 -2.32 -5.39 -18.59
CA ASN A 121 -1.46 -4.29 -18.25
C ASN A 121 -0.44 -4.66 -17.16
N ASP A 122 0.86 -4.52 -17.46
CA ASP A 122 1.95 -4.93 -16.57
C ASP A 122 1.93 -4.22 -15.22
N PHE A 123 1.62 -2.91 -15.21
CA PHE A 123 1.55 -2.14 -13.98
C PHE A 123 0.44 -2.66 -13.06
N TYR A 124 -0.73 -2.99 -13.64
CA TYR A 124 -1.83 -3.59 -12.87
C TYR A 124 -1.44 -4.97 -12.32
N LEU A 125 -0.83 -5.82 -13.14
CA LEU A 125 -0.44 -7.18 -12.71
C LEU A 125 0.61 -7.12 -11.59
N MET A 126 1.62 -6.24 -11.70
CA MET A 126 2.61 -6.03 -10.64
C MET A 126 1.98 -5.44 -9.36
N GLY A 127 1.07 -4.48 -9.48
CA GLY A 127 0.34 -3.89 -8.36
C GLY A 127 -0.52 -4.90 -7.64
N LYS A 128 -1.22 -5.76 -8.39
CA LYS A 128 -2.04 -6.86 -7.86
C LYS A 128 -1.19 -7.88 -7.10
N ASP A 129 -0.06 -8.30 -7.65
CA ASP A 129 0.87 -9.22 -6.98
C ASP A 129 1.47 -8.58 -5.73
N GLY A 130 1.94 -7.35 -5.81
CA GLY A 130 2.48 -6.58 -4.68
C GLY A 130 1.48 -6.39 -3.53
N SER A 131 0.19 -6.24 -3.85
CA SER A 131 -0.90 -6.05 -2.88
C SER A 131 -1.49 -7.36 -2.37
N ASN A 132 -1.07 -8.51 -2.92
CA ASN A 132 -1.59 -9.80 -2.52
C ASN A 132 -0.95 -10.27 -1.22
N PHE A 133 -1.69 -10.11 -0.12
CA PHE A 133 -1.31 -10.62 1.21
C PHE A 133 -1.83 -12.04 1.48
N GLY A 134 -2.21 -12.79 0.46
CA GLY A 134 -2.68 -14.18 0.59
C GLY A 134 -1.54 -15.18 0.82
N GLY A 135 -1.92 -16.41 1.20
CA GLY A 135 -1.02 -17.56 1.30
C GLY A 135 0.15 -17.39 2.26
N LEU A 136 1.34 -17.80 1.82
CA LEU A 136 2.57 -17.78 2.61
C LEU A 136 3.00 -16.37 3.04
N ARG A 137 2.69 -15.31 2.26
CA ARG A 137 3.03 -13.93 2.61
C ARG A 137 2.24 -13.49 3.85
N SER A 138 0.92 -13.73 3.87
CA SER A 138 0.07 -13.46 5.02
C SER A 138 0.52 -14.23 6.27
N PHE A 139 0.86 -15.50 6.11
CA PHE A 139 1.38 -16.33 7.19
C PHE A 139 2.69 -15.79 7.76
N LYS A 140 3.64 -15.35 6.91
CA LYS A 140 4.89 -14.70 7.34
C LYS A 140 4.62 -13.43 8.16
N PHE A 141 3.72 -12.56 7.70
CA PHE A 141 3.34 -11.35 8.44
C PHE A 141 2.71 -11.67 9.78
N PHE A 142 1.79 -12.63 9.82
CA PHE A 142 1.14 -13.08 11.05
C PHE A 142 2.16 -13.65 12.06
N MET A 143 3.02 -14.55 11.62
CA MET A 143 4.07 -15.16 12.45
C MET A 143 5.03 -14.12 13.01
N TYR A 144 5.49 -13.19 12.17
CA TYR A 144 6.37 -12.10 12.62
C TYR A 144 5.64 -11.16 13.59
N GLY A 145 4.39 -10.82 13.31
CA GLY A 145 3.57 -9.97 14.16
C GLY A 145 3.26 -10.59 15.53
N SER A 146 3.11 -11.91 15.60
CA SER A 146 2.81 -12.63 16.83
C SER A 146 4.05 -12.87 17.68
N SER A 147 5.14 -13.32 17.08
CA SER A 147 6.41 -13.59 17.78
C SER A 147 7.62 -13.51 16.83
N PRO A 148 8.32 -12.37 16.80
CA PRO A 148 9.50 -12.19 15.95
C PRO A 148 10.60 -13.22 16.22
N THR A 149 10.72 -13.68 17.47
CA THR A 149 11.73 -14.67 17.89
C THR A 149 11.42 -16.06 17.32
N LEU A 150 10.16 -16.50 17.44
CA LEU A 150 9.72 -17.77 16.85
C LEU A 150 9.85 -17.77 15.32
N PHE A 151 9.52 -16.66 14.67
CA PHE A 151 9.69 -16.51 13.23
C PHE A 151 11.14 -16.67 12.79
N LYS A 152 12.09 -16.03 13.48
CA LYS A 152 13.54 -16.14 13.19
C LYS A 152 14.06 -17.58 13.37
N VAL A 153 13.61 -18.28 14.41
CA VAL A 153 13.99 -19.68 14.65
C VAL A 153 13.42 -20.59 13.56
N CYS A 154 12.14 -20.41 13.20
CA CYS A 154 11.49 -21.18 12.17
C CYS A 154 12.14 -20.97 10.80
N LEU A 155 12.41 -19.70 10.43
CA LEU A 155 13.09 -19.38 9.17
C LEU A 155 14.48 -19.98 9.09
N ARG A 156 15.27 -19.92 10.17
CA ARG A 156 16.62 -20.52 10.24
C ARG A 156 16.58 -22.03 10.05
N ASN A 157 15.60 -22.70 10.64
CA ASN A 157 15.45 -24.15 10.51
C ASN A 157 15.02 -24.57 9.09
N VAL A 158 14.11 -23.79 8.48
CA VAL A 158 13.68 -24.04 7.07
C VAL A 158 14.87 -23.84 6.11
N ILE A 159 15.67 -22.79 6.29
CA ILE A 159 16.87 -22.56 5.46
C ILE A 159 17.87 -23.71 5.60
N ARG A 160 18.09 -24.22 6.82
CA ARG A 160 18.98 -25.38 7.04
C ARG A 160 18.49 -26.66 6.36
N LEU A 161 17.15 -26.87 6.32
CA LEU A 161 16.56 -28.05 5.68
C LEU A 161 16.62 -27.99 4.15
N VAL A 162 16.72 -26.81 3.57
CA VAL A 162 16.82 -26.62 2.11
C VAL A 162 18.28 -26.65 1.62
N GLN A 163 19.25 -26.44 2.52
CA GLN A 163 20.68 -26.49 2.18
C GLN A 163 21.35 -27.84 2.40
N ASN A 164 20.65 -28.83 2.98
CA ASN A 164 21.04 -30.24 3.08
C ASN A 164 20.25 -31.08 2.05
#